data_ebca8ef3b6f00c1311477cfcc99cd7ff
#
_entry.id   ebca8ef3b6f00c1311477cfcc99cd7ff
#
_cell.length_a   1.000
_cell.length_b   1.000
_cell.length_c   1.000
_cell.angle_alpha   90.00
_cell.angle_beta   90.00
_cell.angle_gamma   90.00
#
_symmetry.space_group_name_H-M   'P 1'
#
loop_
_entity.id
_entity.type
_entity.pdbx_description
1 polymer ?
#
loop_
_entity_poly.entity_id
_entity_poly.type
_entity_poly.pdbx_seq_one_letter_code
_entity_poly.pdbx_strand_id
1 'polypeptide(L)'
;CDRRQRQMCIRDRNMEMVKAVIAAAEELNAPVMLQTTPSTVKYGTLETFAGIANAEAAKTMIPACLHLDHGNSFELAVQAMKAGYTSVMIDGSHEDFENNIAVTKKVVDVANAFGIPVEAELGKVGGKEDDLEADADTNTDPQEAKEFVERTGVSSLAVAIGTAHGFYVGTPVLDKPRVSAIKEVVDVPLVLHGASGLSEEDVRECVERGMCKVNFATELRVAYTD
;
A
#
# COMPACT_ATOMS: atom_id res chain seq x y z
N CYS A 1 6.92 5.75 -14.05
CA CYS A 1 7.76 5.57 -12.84
C CYS A 1 9.21 5.36 -13.27
N ASP A 2 10.13 6.23 -12.86
CA ASP A 2 11.55 5.99 -13.11
C ASP A 2 11.96 4.67 -12.42
N ARG A 3 12.79 3.84 -13.08
CA ARG A 3 13.29 2.56 -12.55
C ARG A 3 14.00 2.70 -11.19
N ARG A 4 14.35 3.94 -10.78
CA ARG A 4 14.98 4.28 -9.51
C ARG A 4 14.00 4.55 -8.36
N GLN A 5 12.69 4.56 -8.62
CA GLN A 5 11.65 4.92 -7.62
C GLN A 5 10.77 3.74 -7.24
N ARG A 6 11.24 2.51 -7.41
CA ARG A 6 10.53 1.31 -6.97
C ARG A 6 10.68 1.20 -5.46
N GLN A 7 9.56 1.15 -4.76
CA GLN A 7 9.54 1.09 -3.30
C GLN A 7 9.00 -0.26 -2.85
N MET A 8 9.73 -0.91 -1.96
CA MET A 8 9.25 -2.05 -1.20
C MET A 8 8.51 -1.52 0.03
N CYS A 9 7.28 -1.95 0.23
CA CYS A 9 6.46 -1.57 1.35
C CYS A 9 6.34 -2.76 2.29
N ILE A 10 6.73 -2.56 3.54
CA ILE A 10 6.80 -3.62 4.54
C ILE A 10 5.94 -3.22 5.72
N ARG A 11 5.02 -4.13 6.09
CA ARG A 11 4.11 -3.94 7.21
C ARG A 11 4.78 -4.26 8.53
N ASP A 12 5.07 -3.22 9.29
CA ASP A 12 5.75 -3.29 10.58
C ASP A 12 4.76 -3.38 11.74
N ARG A 13 5.04 -4.26 12.71
CA ARG A 13 4.24 -4.40 13.94
C ARG A 13 4.97 -4.02 15.21
N ASN A 14 6.29 -3.87 15.17
CA ASN A 14 7.12 -3.55 16.32
C ASN A 14 8.43 -2.87 15.90
N MET A 15 9.20 -2.42 16.89
CA MET A 15 10.47 -1.73 16.68
C MET A 15 11.52 -2.63 16.01
N GLU A 16 11.55 -3.92 16.33
CA GLU A 16 12.53 -4.88 15.81
C GLU A 16 12.36 -5.05 14.30
N MET A 17 11.12 -5.16 13.83
CA MET A 17 10.80 -5.25 12.41
C MET A 17 11.19 -3.96 11.68
N VAL A 18 10.88 -2.78 12.24
CA VAL A 18 11.30 -1.48 11.66
C VAL A 18 12.82 -1.43 11.49
N LYS A 19 13.58 -1.83 12.52
CA LYS A 19 15.05 -1.85 12.46
C LYS A 19 15.59 -2.81 11.42
N ALA A 20 15.03 -4.02 11.35
CA ALA A 20 15.42 -5.01 10.34
C ALA A 20 15.18 -4.51 8.91
N VAL A 21 14.02 -3.88 8.70
CA VAL A 21 13.63 -3.31 7.39
C VAL A 21 14.56 -2.17 6.98
N ILE A 22 14.86 -1.24 7.88
CA ILE A 22 15.81 -0.15 7.61
C ILE A 22 17.20 -0.71 7.30
N ALA A 23 17.70 -1.70 8.08
CA ALA A 23 19.00 -2.32 7.83
C ALA A 23 19.06 -3.01 6.45
N ALA A 24 18.01 -3.72 6.04
CA ALA A 24 17.92 -4.32 4.72
C ALA A 24 17.87 -3.26 3.60
N ALA A 25 17.15 -2.16 3.82
CA ALA A 25 17.09 -1.05 2.88
C ALA A 25 18.46 -0.37 2.70
N GLU A 26 19.25 -0.22 3.77
CA GLU A 26 20.63 0.28 3.74
C GLU A 26 21.55 -0.68 2.95
N GLU A 27 21.50 -1.95 3.25
CA GLU A 27 22.32 -2.97 2.56
C GLU A 27 22.05 -2.99 1.05
N LEU A 28 20.78 -2.84 0.66
CA LEU A 28 20.35 -2.85 -0.73
C LEU A 28 20.40 -1.46 -1.41
N ASN A 29 20.72 -0.41 -0.65
CA ASN A 29 20.63 0.98 -1.11
C ASN A 29 19.29 1.29 -1.79
N ALA A 30 18.19 0.87 -1.17
CA ALA A 30 16.84 0.94 -1.72
C ALA A 30 15.91 1.77 -0.83
N PRO A 31 15.05 2.65 -1.40
CA PRO A 31 14.03 3.35 -0.63
C PRO A 31 13.00 2.36 -0.08
N VAL A 32 12.43 2.68 1.08
CA VAL A 32 11.47 1.81 1.78
C VAL A 32 10.28 2.58 2.34
N MET A 33 9.11 1.93 2.36
CA MET A 33 7.93 2.41 3.07
C MET A 33 7.63 1.49 4.25
N LEU A 34 7.66 2.05 5.45
CA LEU A 34 7.23 1.43 6.68
C LEU A 34 5.71 1.58 6.80
N GLN A 35 4.98 0.48 6.97
CA GLN A 35 3.52 0.51 6.91
C GLN A 35 2.88 0.03 8.21
N THR A 36 1.79 0.69 8.61
CA THR A 36 0.91 0.23 9.68
C THR A 36 -0.53 0.16 9.21
N THR A 37 -1.25 -0.89 9.59
CA THR A 37 -2.68 -1.03 9.32
C THR A 37 -3.52 -0.59 10.51
N PRO A 38 -4.86 -0.47 10.38
CA PRO A 38 -5.75 -0.19 11.50
C PRO A 38 -5.54 -1.11 12.70
N SER A 39 -5.33 -2.42 12.48
CA SER A 39 -5.05 -3.38 13.57
C SER A 39 -3.73 -3.11 14.26
N THR A 40 -2.70 -2.73 13.51
CA THR A 40 -1.39 -2.35 14.05
C THR A 40 -1.50 -1.08 14.90
N VAL A 41 -2.23 -0.08 14.39
CA VAL A 41 -2.51 1.18 15.11
C VAL A 41 -3.29 0.93 16.40
N LYS A 42 -4.28 0.03 16.38
CA LYS A 42 -5.02 -0.38 17.58
C LYS A 42 -4.12 -1.03 18.64
N TYR A 43 -3.08 -1.73 18.21
CA TYR A 43 -2.10 -2.35 19.10
C TYR A 43 -1.13 -1.34 19.71
N GLY A 44 -0.52 -0.47 18.89
CA GLY A 44 0.62 0.34 19.30
C GLY A 44 0.47 1.86 19.22
N THR A 45 -0.69 2.38 18.79
CA THR A 45 -1.02 3.78 18.50
C THR A 45 -0.23 4.42 17.35
N LEU A 46 -0.80 5.44 16.73
CA LEU A 46 -0.16 6.20 15.63
C LEU A 46 1.12 6.89 16.09
N GLU A 47 1.09 7.49 17.28
CA GLU A 47 2.21 8.26 17.85
C GLU A 47 3.40 7.36 18.17
N THR A 48 3.15 6.14 18.67
CA THR A 48 4.21 5.17 18.94
C THR A 48 4.92 4.77 17.66
N PHE A 49 4.18 4.41 16.61
CA PHE A 49 4.80 4.03 15.33
C PHE A 49 5.48 5.21 14.64
N ALA A 50 4.90 6.42 14.70
CA ALA A 50 5.56 7.61 14.22
C ALA A 50 6.88 7.89 14.96
N GLY A 51 6.89 7.71 16.28
CA GLY A 51 8.11 7.86 17.09
C GLY A 51 9.21 6.85 16.71
N ILE A 52 8.86 5.56 16.56
CA ILE A 52 9.81 4.51 16.16
C ILE A 52 10.34 4.78 14.75
N ALA A 53 9.45 4.97 13.78
CA ALA A 53 9.83 5.19 12.38
C ALA A 53 10.73 6.42 12.21
N ASN A 54 10.37 7.55 12.82
CA ASN A 54 11.17 8.78 12.76
C ASN A 54 12.55 8.61 13.43
N ALA A 55 12.61 7.90 14.58
CA ALA A 55 13.86 7.65 15.28
C ALA A 55 14.83 6.76 14.46
N GLU A 56 14.32 5.77 13.76
CA GLU A 56 15.15 4.89 12.91
C GLU A 56 15.47 5.58 11.56
N ALA A 57 14.52 6.26 10.93
CA ALA A 57 14.75 7.00 9.68
C ALA A 57 15.80 8.11 9.85
N ALA A 58 15.89 8.75 11.02
CA ALA A 58 16.89 9.79 11.30
C ALA A 58 18.34 9.25 11.34
N LYS A 59 18.54 7.94 11.43
CA LYS A 59 19.88 7.31 11.50
C LYS A 59 20.40 6.87 10.13
N THR A 60 19.55 6.89 9.12
CA THR A 60 19.88 6.41 7.78
C THR A 60 19.84 7.54 6.74
N MET A 61 20.58 7.34 5.64
CA MET A 61 20.49 8.21 4.45
C MET A 61 19.52 7.66 3.39
N ILE A 62 18.96 6.47 3.63
CA ILE A 62 17.99 5.87 2.72
C ILE A 62 16.64 6.60 2.87
N PRO A 63 15.99 6.96 1.76
CA PRO A 63 14.63 7.51 1.81
C PRO A 63 13.67 6.52 2.46
N ALA A 64 13.10 6.90 3.60
CA ALA A 64 12.10 6.12 4.32
C ALA A 64 10.80 6.94 4.45
N CYS A 65 9.67 6.26 4.27
CA CYS A 65 8.33 6.83 4.39
C CYS A 65 7.55 6.06 5.46
N LEU A 66 6.77 6.74 6.29
CA LEU A 66 5.79 6.10 7.17
C LEU A 66 4.40 6.25 6.56
N HIS A 67 3.72 5.13 6.34
CA HIS A 67 2.47 5.03 5.60
C HIS A 67 1.37 4.35 6.43
N LEU A 68 0.18 4.95 6.45
CA LEU A 68 -1.02 4.26 6.89
C LEU A 68 -1.54 3.39 5.74
N ASP A 69 -1.56 2.09 5.92
CA ASP A 69 -2.00 1.09 4.96
C ASP A 69 -3.44 0.65 5.30
N HIS A 70 -4.30 0.51 4.30
CA HIS A 70 -5.73 0.17 4.44
C HIS A 70 -6.48 1.00 5.50
N GLY A 71 -6.26 2.32 5.51
CA GLY A 71 -7.03 3.22 6.37
C GLY A 71 -8.54 3.06 6.09
N ASN A 72 -9.31 2.69 7.12
CA ASN A 72 -10.70 2.30 7.00
C ASN A 72 -11.69 3.44 7.34
N SER A 73 -11.19 4.63 7.58
CA SER A 73 -12.04 5.81 7.85
C SER A 73 -11.29 7.11 7.58
N PHE A 74 -12.07 8.14 7.24
CA PHE A 74 -11.57 9.50 7.09
C PHE A 74 -10.86 9.98 8.36
N GLU A 75 -11.44 9.70 9.51
CA GLU A 75 -10.94 10.12 10.83
C GLU A 75 -9.57 9.51 11.11
N LEU A 76 -9.37 8.22 10.82
CA LEU A 76 -8.09 7.54 11.01
C LEU A 76 -7.02 8.11 10.09
N ALA A 77 -7.35 8.36 8.81
CA ALA A 77 -6.42 8.97 7.86
C ALA A 77 -5.96 10.36 8.34
N VAL A 78 -6.88 11.20 8.82
CA VAL A 78 -6.55 12.54 9.35
C VAL A 78 -5.73 12.44 10.64
N GLN A 79 -6.04 11.50 11.53
CA GLN A 79 -5.27 11.28 12.76
C GLN A 79 -3.84 10.80 12.44
N ALA A 80 -3.66 9.94 11.43
CA ALA A 80 -2.34 9.50 10.97
C ALA A 80 -1.51 10.69 10.44
N MET A 81 -2.09 11.54 9.60
CA MET A 81 -1.42 12.76 9.13
C MET A 81 -0.99 13.64 10.31
N LYS A 82 -1.89 13.85 11.29
CA LYS A 82 -1.59 14.62 12.50
C LYS A 82 -0.47 14.00 13.35
N ALA A 83 -0.40 12.68 13.41
CA ALA A 83 0.63 11.95 14.16
C ALA A 83 2.02 11.96 13.47
N GLY A 84 2.11 12.48 12.22
CA GLY A 84 3.38 12.59 11.50
C GLY A 84 3.61 11.48 10.46
N TYR A 85 2.57 10.81 10.03
CA TYR A 85 2.65 9.93 8.86
C TYR A 85 2.90 10.75 7.61
N THR A 86 3.82 10.31 6.78
CA THR A 86 4.26 11.01 5.57
C THR A 86 3.50 10.56 4.31
N SER A 87 2.65 9.55 4.44
CA SER A 87 1.74 9.06 3.41
C SER A 87 0.57 8.33 4.08
N VAL A 88 -0.60 8.35 3.47
CA VAL A 88 -1.78 7.63 3.97
C VAL A 88 -2.51 6.94 2.82
N MET A 89 -3.15 5.81 3.12
CA MET A 89 -4.11 5.17 2.25
C MET A 89 -5.50 5.26 2.86
N ILE A 90 -6.49 5.52 2.02
CA ILE A 90 -7.91 5.30 2.33
C ILE A 90 -8.44 4.17 1.47
N ASP A 91 -8.96 3.14 2.11
CA ASP A 91 -9.50 1.96 1.45
C ASP A 91 -11.03 2.00 1.44
N GLY A 92 -11.59 2.42 0.31
CA GLY A 92 -13.02 2.41 0.02
C GLY A 92 -13.42 1.29 -0.95
N SER A 93 -12.55 0.31 -1.23
CA SER A 93 -12.78 -0.75 -2.23
C SER A 93 -13.96 -1.68 -1.91
N HIS A 94 -14.38 -1.71 -0.64
CA HIS A 94 -15.56 -2.45 -0.17
C HIS A 94 -16.89 -1.72 -0.42
N GLU A 95 -16.84 -0.41 -0.65
CA GLU A 95 -17.99 0.43 -0.99
C GLU A 95 -18.32 0.33 -2.48
N ASP A 96 -19.43 0.92 -2.89
CA ASP A 96 -19.68 1.14 -4.32
C ASP A 96 -18.75 2.24 -4.88
N PHE A 97 -18.66 2.30 -6.20
CA PHE A 97 -17.72 3.19 -6.90
C PHE A 97 -17.87 4.67 -6.51
N GLU A 98 -19.11 5.17 -6.38
CA GLU A 98 -19.38 6.57 -6.04
C GLU A 98 -19.03 6.87 -4.57
N ASN A 99 -19.32 5.95 -3.65
CA ASN A 99 -18.96 6.09 -2.26
C ASN A 99 -17.44 5.98 -2.05
N ASN A 100 -16.75 5.10 -2.79
CA ASN A 100 -15.30 5.03 -2.77
C ASN A 100 -14.68 6.36 -3.26
N ILE A 101 -15.17 6.93 -4.36
CA ILE A 101 -14.73 8.26 -4.83
C ILE A 101 -14.98 9.32 -3.76
N ALA A 102 -16.16 9.33 -3.15
CA ALA A 102 -16.53 10.37 -2.18
C ALA A 102 -15.64 10.35 -0.93
N VAL A 103 -15.38 9.18 -0.34
CA VAL A 103 -14.51 9.07 0.83
C VAL A 103 -13.05 9.36 0.48
N THR A 104 -12.58 8.88 -0.67
CA THR A 104 -11.22 9.11 -1.15
C THR A 104 -10.96 10.59 -1.39
N LYS A 105 -11.84 11.25 -2.13
CA LYS A 105 -11.73 12.69 -2.39
C LYS A 105 -11.70 13.51 -1.11
N LYS A 106 -12.53 13.19 -0.13
CA LYS A 106 -12.56 13.86 1.17
C LYS A 106 -11.21 13.77 1.89
N VAL A 107 -10.54 12.62 1.83
CA VAL A 107 -9.19 12.45 2.40
C VAL A 107 -8.15 13.23 1.59
N VAL A 108 -8.20 13.14 0.26
CA VAL A 108 -7.29 13.87 -0.65
C VAL A 108 -7.37 15.38 -0.43
N ASP A 109 -8.56 15.94 -0.30
CA ASP A 109 -8.75 17.39 -0.09
C ASP A 109 -8.07 17.87 1.20
N VAL A 110 -8.11 17.08 2.28
CA VAL A 110 -7.40 17.39 3.53
C VAL A 110 -5.90 17.14 3.40
N ALA A 111 -5.50 16.02 2.83
CA ALA A 111 -4.09 15.64 2.70
C ALA A 111 -3.29 16.63 1.86
N ASN A 112 -3.91 17.19 0.81
CA ASN A 112 -3.31 18.24 -0.02
C ASN A 112 -2.92 19.49 0.78
N ALA A 113 -3.71 19.87 1.79
CA ALA A 113 -3.38 21.00 2.66
C ALA A 113 -2.13 20.74 3.52
N PHE A 114 -1.78 19.48 3.76
CA PHE A 114 -0.58 19.06 4.50
C PHE A 114 0.58 18.65 3.57
N GLY A 115 0.36 18.60 2.25
CA GLY A 115 1.35 18.09 1.29
C GLY A 115 1.62 16.58 1.44
N ILE A 116 0.63 15.81 1.93
CA ILE A 116 0.75 14.37 2.18
C ILE A 116 0.11 13.61 1.01
N PRO A 117 0.84 12.70 0.33
CA PRO A 117 0.29 11.87 -0.72
C PRO A 117 -0.73 10.86 -0.18
N VAL A 118 -1.77 10.62 -1.00
CA VAL A 118 -2.84 9.67 -0.69
C VAL A 118 -2.83 8.53 -1.69
N GLU A 119 -2.85 7.31 -1.17
CA GLU A 119 -3.13 6.08 -1.91
C GLU A 119 -4.62 5.72 -1.74
N ALA A 120 -5.21 5.14 -2.77
CA ALA A 120 -6.53 4.51 -2.67
C ALA A 120 -6.54 3.16 -3.40
N GLU A 121 -7.58 2.38 -3.21
CA GLU A 121 -7.76 1.07 -3.85
C GLU A 121 -9.02 1.04 -4.71
N LEU A 122 -8.90 0.43 -5.89
CA LEU A 122 -10.00 0.14 -6.80
C LEU A 122 -9.94 -1.32 -7.28
N GLY A 123 -11.10 -1.96 -7.32
CA GLY A 123 -11.23 -3.40 -7.39
C GLY A 123 -11.15 -4.02 -6.01
N LYS A 124 -11.31 -5.34 -5.90
CA LYS A 124 -11.24 -6.04 -4.61
C LYS A 124 -10.10 -7.03 -4.65
N VAL A 125 -9.09 -6.78 -3.82
CA VAL A 125 -8.01 -7.75 -3.58
C VAL A 125 -8.57 -8.87 -2.70
N GLY A 126 -8.42 -10.11 -3.14
CA GLY A 126 -8.95 -11.29 -2.45
C GLY A 126 -8.24 -11.56 -1.12
N GLY A 127 -8.73 -12.57 -0.36
CA GLY A 127 -8.14 -13.02 0.89
C GLY A 127 -8.61 -12.24 2.12
N LYS A 128 -7.84 -12.37 3.21
CA LYS A 128 -8.16 -11.76 4.50
C LYS A 128 -7.17 -10.67 4.86
N GLU A 129 -7.67 -9.45 5.01
CA GLU A 129 -6.92 -8.31 5.49
C GLU A 129 -7.56 -7.75 6.76
N ASP A 130 -6.83 -7.85 7.88
CA ASP A 130 -7.31 -7.54 9.23
C ASP A 130 -8.67 -8.22 9.54
N ASP A 131 -9.75 -7.46 9.65
CA ASP A 131 -11.12 -7.96 9.91
C ASP A 131 -11.96 -8.07 8.60
N LEU A 132 -11.37 -7.79 7.42
CA LEU A 132 -12.04 -7.82 6.13
C LEU A 132 -11.71 -9.10 5.37
N GLU A 133 -12.73 -9.77 4.85
CA GLU A 133 -12.61 -10.92 3.96
C GLU A 133 -13.29 -10.60 2.63
N ALA A 134 -12.59 -10.81 1.52
CA ALA A 134 -13.16 -10.70 0.17
C ALA A 134 -13.34 -12.09 -0.42
N ASP A 135 -14.59 -12.46 -0.69
CA ASP A 135 -14.95 -13.78 -1.25
C ASP A 135 -14.72 -13.89 -2.77
N ALA A 136 -14.64 -12.78 -3.46
CA ALA A 136 -14.43 -12.73 -4.89
C ALA A 136 -13.46 -11.63 -5.26
N ASP A 137 -12.46 -12.00 -6.03
CA ASP A 137 -11.54 -11.08 -6.67
C ASP A 137 -12.26 -10.41 -7.85
N THR A 138 -12.41 -9.08 -7.77
CA THR A 138 -12.95 -8.29 -8.86
C THR A 138 -11.81 -7.43 -9.40
N ASN A 139 -11.21 -7.88 -10.49
CA ASN A 139 -10.12 -7.17 -11.14
C ASN A 139 -10.52 -5.74 -11.53
N THR A 140 -9.60 -4.81 -11.35
CA THR A 140 -9.80 -3.38 -11.64
C THR A 140 -10.05 -3.16 -13.13
N ASP A 141 -11.14 -2.48 -13.48
CA ASP A 141 -11.39 -2.04 -14.85
C ASP A 141 -10.52 -0.82 -15.19
N PRO A 142 -9.80 -0.80 -16.35
CA PRO A 142 -8.95 0.31 -16.71
C PRO A 142 -9.69 1.65 -16.89
N GLN A 143 -10.94 1.64 -17.38
CA GLN A 143 -11.70 2.88 -17.58
C GLN A 143 -12.23 3.42 -16.25
N GLU A 144 -12.67 2.54 -15.35
CA GLU A 144 -13.01 2.93 -13.98
C GLU A 144 -11.78 3.47 -13.24
N ALA A 145 -10.59 2.88 -13.42
CA ALA A 145 -9.35 3.38 -12.84
C ALA A 145 -9.02 4.79 -13.32
N LYS A 146 -9.18 5.07 -14.61
CA LYS A 146 -9.00 6.41 -15.17
C LYS A 146 -9.96 7.41 -14.53
N GLU A 147 -11.27 7.10 -14.54
CA GLU A 147 -12.30 7.97 -13.97
C GLU A 147 -12.06 8.22 -12.48
N PHE A 148 -11.70 7.15 -11.73
CA PHE A 148 -11.40 7.24 -10.31
C PHE A 148 -10.25 8.20 -10.02
N VAL A 149 -9.11 8.06 -10.71
CA VAL A 149 -7.95 8.95 -10.55
C VAL A 149 -8.29 10.40 -10.90
N GLU A 150 -8.99 10.63 -12.02
CA GLU A 150 -9.38 11.97 -12.44
C GLU A 150 -10.32 12.65 -11.44
N ARG A 151 -11.26 11.92 -10.87
CA ARG A 151 -12.26 12.45 -9.94
C ARG A 151 -11.75 12.62 -8.50
N THR A 152 -10.83 11.78 -8.07
CA THR A 152 -10.31 11.79 -6.69
C THR A 152 -9.04 12.61 -6.52
N GLY A 153 -8.17 12.60 -7.53
CA GLY A 153 -6.85 13.25 -7.46
C GLY A 153 -5.86 12.51 -6.55
N VAL A 154 -5.99 11.19 -6.39
CA VAL A 154 -5.05 10.37 -5.61
C VAL A 154 -3.63 10.43 -6.15
N SER A 155 -2.65 10.20 -5.28
CA SER A 155 -1.24 10.21 -5.62
C SER A 155 -0.73 8.86 -6.11
N SER A 156 -1.41 7.76 -5.76
CA SER A 156 -1.16 6.40 -6.21
C SER A 156 -2.41 5.55 -6.12
N LEU A 157 -2.49 4.48 -6.91
CA LEU A 157 -3.66 3.61 -6.99
C LEU A 157 -3.27 2.14 -6.82
N ALA A 158 -3.81 1.50 -5.78
CA ALA A 158 -3.77 0.05 -5.63
C ALA A 158 -4.84 -0.58 -6.51
N VAL A 159 -4.44 -1.62 -7.25
CA VAL A 159 -5.29 -2.27 -8.26
C VAL A 159 -5.34 -3.77 -8.06
N ALA A 160 -6.52 -4.35 -8.20
CA ALA A 160 -6.75 -5.79 -8.15
C ALA A 160 -6.45 -6.43 -9.50
N ILE A 161 -5.59 -7.45 -9.48
CA ILE A 161 -5.17 -8.22 -10.67
C ILE A 161 -5.16 -9.73 -10.41
N GLY A 162 -5.88 -10.20 -9.38
CA GLY A 162 -5.89 -11.61 -8.95
C GLY A 162 -4.92 -11.93 -7.82
N THR A 163 -4.38 -10.92 -7.13
CA THR A 163 -3.62 -11.11 -5.89
C THR A 163 -4.55 -11.24 -4.68
N ALA A 164 -4.04 -11.83 -3.59
CA ALA A 164 -4.78 -12.00 -2.35
C ALA A 164 -3.90 -11.72 -1.12
N HIS A 165 -4.51 -11.20 -0.06
CA HIS A 165 -3.85 -11.01 1.22
C HIS A 165 -3.71 -12.34 1.98
N GLY A 166 -2.60 -12.53 2.69
CA GLY A 166 -2.34 -13.73 3.47
C GLY A 166 -1.55 -14.78 2.71
N PHE A 167 -1.80 -16.06 3.02
CA PHE A 167 -1.18 -17.19 2.32
C PHE A 167 -2.05 -17.63 1.14
N TYR A 168 -1.41 -17.86 0.00
CA TYR A 168 -2.10 -18.45 -1.16
C TYR A 168 -2.39 -19.94 -0.92
N VAL A 169 -3.59 -20.36 -1.32
CA VAL A 169 -3.93 -21.77 -1.44
C VAL A 169 -3.78 -22.17 -2.91
N GLY A 170 -2.66 -22.79 -3.24
CA GLY A 170 -2.31 -23.11 -4.64
C GLY A 170 -1.52 -21.97 -5.32
N THR A 171 -1.35 -22.08 -6.63
CA THR A 171 -0.62 -21.09 -7.43
C THR A 171 -1.56 -19.96 -7.83
N PRO A 172 -1.25 -18.70 -7.48
CA PRO A 172 -2.06 -17.56 -7.89
C PRO A 172 -2.07 -17.39 -9.42
N VAL A 173 -3.20 -16.97 -9.96
CA VAL A 173 -3.34 -16.64 -11.39
C VAL A 173 -3.53 -15.13 -11.51
N LEU A 174 -2.49 -14.44 -11.99
CA LEU A 174 -2.47 -13.00 -12.09
C LEU A 174 -2.83 -12.51 -13.50
N ASP A 175 -3.73 -11.54 -13.59
CA ASP A 175 -3.99 -10.80 -14.84
C ASP A 175 -2.95 -9.70 -15.04
N LYS A 176 -1.70 -10.10 -15.29
CA LYS A 176 -0.57 -9.17 -15.49
C LYS A 176 -0.74 -8.22 -16.69
N PRO A 177 -1.35 -8.64 -17.84
CA PRO A 177 -1.67 -7.70 -18.92
C PRO A 177 -2.53 -6.51 -18.49
N ARG A 178 -3.40 -6.69 -17.51
CA ARG A 178 -4.24 -5.63 -16.94
C ARG A 178 -3.43 -4.48 -16.33
N VAL A 179 -2.28 -4.79 -15.72
CA VAL A 179 -1.35 -3.75 -15.21
C VAL A 179 -0.95 -2.79 -16.33
N SER A 180 -0.57 -3.33 -17.49
CA SER A 180 -0.20 -2.51 -18.65
C SER A 180 -1.39 -1.70 -19.16
N ALA A 181 -2.58 -2.31 -19.26
CA ALA A 181 -3.79 -1.64 -19.72
C ALA A 181 -4.20 -0.48 -18.79
N ILE A 182 -4.10 -0.65 -17.47
CA ILE A 182 -4.35 0.42 -16.52
C ILE A 182 -3.28 1.50 -16.63
N LYS A 183 -2.00 1.11 -16.73
CA LYS A 183 -0.88 2.07 -16.83
C LYS A 183 -0.94 2.93 -18.08
N GLU A 184 -1.56 2.46 -19.16
CA GLU A 184 -1.77 3.25 -20.39
C GLU A 184 -2.79 4.39 -20.22
N VAL A 185 -3.70 4.28 -19.25
CA VAL A 185 -4.81 5.25 -19.07
C VAL A 185 -4.71 6.08 -17.79
N VAL A 186 -3.78 5.74 -16.86
CA VAL A 186 -3.54 6.53 -15.64
C VAL A 186 -2.08 6.97 -15.54
N ASP A 187 -1.87 8.19 -15.05
CA ASP A 187 -0.52 8.77 -14.88
C ASP A 187 0.07 8.50 -13.50
N VAL A 188 -0.75 8.15 -12.52
CA VAL A 188 -0.30 7.89 -11.14
C VAL A 188 0.45 6.56 -11.01
N PRO A 189 1.36 6.42 -10.03
CA PRO A 189 1.98 5.15 -9.67
C PRO A 189 0.95 4.08 -9.32
N LEU A 190 1.14 2.85 -9.85
CA LEU A 190 0.33 1.68 -9.50
C LEU A 190 0.94 0.92 -8.34
N VAL A 191 0.09 0.35 -7.51
CA VAL A 191 0.46 -0.39 -6.29
C VAL A 191 -0.06 -1.83 -6.37
N LEU A 192 0.80 -2.79 -6.01
CA LEU A 192 0.49 -4.20 -5.90
C LEU A 192 0.33 -4.60 -4.43
N HIS A 193 -0.88 -4.93 -4.01
CA HIS A 193 -1.17 -5.55 -2.72
C HIS A 193 -1.13 -7.07 -2.81
N GLY A 194 -1.00 -7.76 -1.66
CA GLY A 194 -1.01 -9.21 -1.60
C GLY A 194 0.17 -9.89 -2.29
N ALA A 195 1.37 -9.30 -2.25
CA ALA A 195 2.53 -9.88 -2.94
C ALA A 195 3.24 -11.00 -2.16
N SER A 196 2.96 -11.19 -0.86
CA SER A 196 3.54 -12.27 -0.07
C SER A 196 3.16 -13.65 -0.65
N GLY A 197 4.16 -14.47 -0.97
CA GLY A 197 3.96 -15.78 -1.58
C GLY A 197 3.87 -15.80 -3.10
N LEU A 198 4.01 -14.65 -3.78
CA LEU A 198 4.22 -14.61 -5.22
C LEU A 198 5.65 -15.02 -5.56
N SER A 199 5.83 -15.58 -6.77
CA SER A 199 7.18 -15.84 -7.28
C SER A 199 7.92 -14.52 -7.58
N GLU A 200 9.25 -14.54 -7.47
CA GLU A 200 10.07 -13.40 -7.90
C GLU A 200 9.78 -12.99 -9.35
N GLU A 201 9.51 -13.96 -10.23
CA GLU A 201 9.21 -13.73 -11.64
C GLU A 201 7.90 -12.97 -11.81
N ASP A 202 6.86 -13.34 -11.06
CA ASP A 202 5.56 -12.66 -11.09
C ASP A 202 5.68 -11.22 -10.60
N VAL A 203 6.37 -11.00 -9.48
CA VAL A 203 6.59 -9.64 -8.95
C VAL A 203 7.40 -8.81 -9.93
N ARG A 204 8.46 -9.36 -10.51
CA ARG A 204 9.31 -8.68 -11.50
C ARG A 204 8.50 -8.28 -12.73
N GLU A 205 7.70 -9.19 -13.27
CA GLU A 205 6.86 -8.91 -14.43
C GLU A 205 5.82 -7.81 -14.11
N CYS A 206 5.17 -7.83 -12.94
CA CYS A 206 4.27 -6.77 -12.52
C CYS A 206 4.97 -5.40 -12.47
N VAL A 207 6.18 -5.38 -11.95
CA VAL A 207 7.01 -4.17 -11.90
C VAL A 207 7.41 -3.69 -13.30
N GLU A 208 7.79 -4.58 -14.22
CA GLU A 208 8.11 -4.24 -15.60
C GLU A 208 6.91 -3.69 -16.37
N ARG A 209 5.70 -4.14 -16.02
CA ARG A 209 4.44 -3.66 -16.60
C ARG A 209 3.93 -2.34 -16.03
N GLY A 210 4.50 -1.85 -14.92
CA GLY A 210 4.17 -0.51 -14.40
C GLY A 210 3.86 -0.42 -12.91
N MET A 211 3.92 -1.51 -12.15
CA MET A 211 3.82 -1.43 -10.70
C MET A 211 5.02 -0.67 -10.11
N CYS A 212 4.76 0.26 -9.21
CA CYS A 212 5.77 1.15 -8.62
C CYS A 212 5.98 0.89 -7.13
N LYS A 213 4.98 0.35 -6.44
CA LYS A 213 4.97 -0.01 -5.03
C LYS A 213 4.48 -1.46 -4.90
N VAL A 214 5.10 -2.24 -4.03
CA VAL A 214 4.73 -3.65 -3.78
C VAL A 214 4.67 -3.89 -2.28
N ASN A 215 3.53 -4.41 -1.80
CA ASN A 215 3.29 -4.63 -0.38
C ASN A 215 3.59 -6.06 0.05
N PHE A 216 4.47 -6.21 1.04
CA PHE A 216 4.80 -7.48 1.70
C PHE A 216 4.44 -7.41 3.19
N ALA A 217 3.78 -8.42 3.72
CA ALA A 217 3.39 -8.48 5.12
C ALA A 217 3.55 -9.87 5.73
N THR A 218 2.95 -10.88 5.12
CA THR A 218 2.82 -12.22 5.72
C THR A 218 4.17 -12.89 5.90
N GLU A 219 5.05 -12.83 4.92
CA GLU A 219 6.41 -13.41 4.99
C GLU A 219 7.24 -12.80 6.11
N LEU A 220 7.17 -11.48 6.30
CA LEU A 220 7.88 -10.82 7.38
C LEU A 220 7.36 -11.25 8.76
N ARG A 221 6.04 -11.42 8.89
CA ARG A 221 5.44 -11.91 10.14
C ARG A 221 5.91 -13.32 10.48
N VAL A 222 5.93 -14.21 9.49
CA VAL A 222 6.41 -15.59 9.66
C VAL A 222 7.87 -15.59 10.08
N ALA A 223 8.73 -14.91 9.34
CA ALA A 223 10.15 -14.82 9.66
C ALA A 223 10.45 -14.22 11.05
N TYR A 224 9.53 -13.40 11.59
CA TYR A 224 9.66 -12.86 12.94
C TYR A 224 9.21 -13.83 14.04
N THR A 225 8.27 -14.75 13.74
CA THR A 225 7.68 -15.66 14.75
C THR A 225 8.33 -17.05 14.78
N ASP A 226 9.09 -17.42 13.77
CA ASP A 226 9.86 -18.67 13.67
C ASP A 226 11.25 -18.52 14.33
#